data_238942a50970b426c04c8beed85f1ccf
#
_entry.id   238942a50970b426c04c8beed85f1ccf
#
_cell.length_a   1.000
_cell.length_b   1.000
_cell.length_c   1.000
_cell.angle_alpha   90.00
_cell.angle_beta   90.00
_cell.angle_gamma   90.00
#
_symmetry.space_group_name_H-M   'P 1'
#
loop_
_entity.id
_entity.type
_entity.pdbx_description
1 polymer ?
#
loop_
_entity_poly.entity_id
_entity_poly.type
_entity_poly.pdbx_seq_one_letter_code
_entity_poly.pdbx_strand_id
1 'polypeptide(L)'
;MAVRRNKGRILGGLLLVALLTGCEGTASQLPSVTGAETAQSEAEPEGTKDAGAQVETKTAALPPAPVIDDDPARVLGLDPEKLTEMLGRPDLTRREPPAEIWQYRGETCVFDVFLYEEAGSARVTYLEARDESARPVAERNCLNQLLRARIAKPLG
;
A
#
# COMPACT_ATOMS: atom_id res chain seq x y z
N MET A 1 -55.90 -14.28 -1.13
CA MET A 1 -55.93 -15.64 -1.69
C MET A 1 -54.55 -16.26 -1.62
N ALA A 2 -54.52 -17.38 -0.89
CA ALA A 2 -53.50 -18.44 -0.87
C ALA A 2 -52.03 -18.12 -0.64
N VAL A 3 -51.63 -18.10 0.63
CA VAL A 3 -50.31 -18.34 1.15
C VAL A 3 -49.95 -19.82 0.98
N ARG A 4 -48.93 -20.13 0.18
CA ARG A 4 -48.35 -21.48 0.18
C ARG A 4 -47.14 -21.54 1.13
N ARG A 5 -47.40 -22.10 2.30
CA ARG A 5 -46.36 -22.60 3.22
C ARG A 5 -45.75 -23.86 2.63
N ASN A 6 -44.44 -23.81 2.30
CA ASN A 6 -43.69 -25.01 1.99
C ASN A 6 -42.97 -25.50 3.25
N LYS A 7 -43.48 -26.59 3.85
CA LYS A 7 -42.86 -27.38 4.90
C LYS A 7 -42.05 -28.48 4.21
N GLY A 8 -40.76 -28.42 4.20
CA GLY A 8 -39.85 -29.49 3.78
C GLY A 8 -38.73 -29.63 4.80
N ARG A 9 -38.96 -30.42 5.73
CA ARG A 9 -38.35 -31.69 6.20
C ARG A 9 -36.84 -31.64 6.32
N ILE A 10 -36.44 -31.52 7.59
CA ILE A 10 -35.12 -31.82 8.16
C ILE A 10 -34.98 -33.36 8.22
N LEU A 11 -33.96 -33.92 7.62
CA LEU A 11 -33.30 -35.18 7.92
C LEU A 11 -31.82 -34.93 7.68
N GLY A 12 -30.92 -34.90 8.63
CA GLY A 12 -30.43 -36.03 9.37
C GLY A 12 -29.20 -36.57 8.61
N GLY A 13 -27.99 -36.26 9.05
CA GLY A 13 -26.76 -36.83 8.51
C GLY A 13 -25.56 -36.20 9.18
N LEU A 14 -25.21 -36.75 10.25
CA LEU A 14 -24.07 -37.59 10.62
C LEU A 14 -22.70 -36.91 10.61
N LEU A 15 -22.28 -36.71 11.81
CA LEU A 15 -20.93 -36.57 12.39
C LEU A 15 -19.80 -37.16 11.52
N LEU A 16 -18.83 -36.33 11.14
CA LEU A 16 -17.48 -36.79 10.82
C LEU A 16 -16.45 -35.94 11.60
N VAL A 17 -16.05 -36.49 12.73
CA VAL A 17 -14.91 -36.02 13.51
C VAL A 17 -13.63 -36.48 12.79
N ALA A 18 -12.91 -35.57 12.18
CA ALA A 18 -11.55 -35.82 11.72
C ALA A 18 -10.57 -35.21 12.70
N LEU A 19 -9.96 -36.09 13.48
CA LEU A 19 -8.78 -35.84 14.27
C LEU A 19 -7.59 -35.54 13.35
N LEU A 20 -7.06 -34.33 13.39
CA LEU A 20 -5.76 -34.02 12.82
C LEU A 20 -4.79 -33.69 13.94
N THR A 21 -4.01 -34.72 14.23
CA THR A 21 -2.82 -34.70 15.07
C THR A 21 -1.72 -33.82 14.50
N GLY A 22 -1.15 -32.97 15.34
CA GLY A 22 0.25 -32.65 15.51
C GLY A 22 1.10 -32.26 14.30
N CYS A 23 1.57 -31.01 14.33
CA CYS A 23 2.90 -30.67 13.87
C CYS A 23 3.64 -29.96 14.99
N GLU A 24 4.47 -30.72 15.70
CA GLU A 24 5.56 -30.21 16.54
C GLU A 24 6.64 -29.68 15.59
N GLY A 25 6.74 -28.37 15.47
CA GLY A 25 7.76 -27.66 14.69
C GLY A 25 8.92 -27.25 15.58
N THR A 26 10.01 -27.92 15.37
CA THR A 26 11.35 -27.82 15.90
C THR A 26 11.84 -26.40 16.11
N ALA A 27 12.24 -26.10 17.34
CA ALA A 27 13.00 -24.92 17.71
C ALA A 27 14.39 -24.99 17.07
N SER A 28 14.70 -24.11 16.13
CA SER A 28 16.06 -23.91 15.64
C SER A 28 16.75 -22.83 16.45
N GLN A 29 17.82 -23.27 17.08
CA GLN A 29 18.73 -22.49 17.91
C GLN A 29 19.46 -21.42 17.11
N LEU A 30 19.56 -20.24 17.70
CA LEU A 30 20.44 -19.15 17.30
C LEU A 30 21.90 -19.50 17.61
N PRO A 31 22.86 -19.31 16.72
CA PRO A 31 24.25 -19.24 17.09
C PRO A 31 24.61 -17.83 17.56
N SER A 32 25.00 -17.74 18.83
CA SER A 32 25.71 -16.60 19.38
C SER A 32 27.09 -16.53 18.75
N VAL A 33 27.45 -15.43 18.12
CA VAL A 33 28.82 -15.09 17.78
C VAL A 33 29.25 -13.91 18.63
N THR A 34 29.98 -14.22 19.68
CA THR A 34 30.82 -13.30 20.43
C THR A 34 32.15 -13.15 19.66
N GLY A 35 32.55 -11.96 19.35
CA GLY A 35 33.86 -11.66 18.76
C GLY A 35 34.13 -10.17 18.83
N ALA A 36 34.71 -9.74 19.94
CA ALA A 36 35.41 -8.47 20.05
C ALA A 36 36.72 -8.57 19.26
N GLU A 37 37.11 -7.54 18.54
CA GLU A 37 38.49 -7.10 18.52
C GLU A 37 38.63 -5.69 17.91
N THR A 38 39.28 -4.89 18.69
CA THR A 38 39.81 -3.57 18.56
C THR A 38 40.91 -3.49 17.48
N ALA A 39 40.88 -2.48 16.59
CA ALA A 39 42.11 -1.92 16.06
C ALA A 39 41.88 -0.46 15.65
N GLN A 40 42.49 0.43 16.42
CA GLN A 40 42.77 1.82 16.07
C GLN A 40 43.89 1.81 14.98
N SER A 41 43.76 2.71 14.01
CA SER A 41 44.92 3.23 13.31
C SER A 41 44.67 4.67 12.92
N GLU A 42 45.33 5.57 13.65
CA GLU A 42 45.64 6.93 13.27
C GLU A 42 46.64 6.91 12.12
N ALA A 43 46.40 7.73 11.12
CA ALA A 43 47.46 8.36 10.34
C ALA A 43 46.89 9.52 9.55
N GLU A 44 47.12 10.72 10.05
CA GLU A 44 47.17 11.95 9.28
C GLU A 44 48.52 12.00 8.53
N PRO A 45 48.59 12.52 7.28
CA PRO A 45 49.47 13.62 7.07
C PRO A 45 48.88 14.77 6.24
N GLU A 46 49.30 15.92 6.66
CA GLU A 46 49.16 17.26 6.09
C GLU A 46 49.53 17.38 4.59
N GLY A 47 48.77 18.30 3.96
CA GLY A 47 49.39 19.31 3.09
C GLY A 47 49.49 19.02 1.61
N THR A 48 48.61 19.66 0.83
CA THR A 48 49.09 20.47 -0.29
C THR A 48 47.96 21.41 -0.74
N LYS A 49 48.22 22.70 -0.63
CA LYS A 49 47.50 23.78 -1.30
C LYS A 49 47.74 23.63 -2.79
N ASP A 50 46.70 23.56 -3.57
CA ASP A 50 46.79 24.02 -4.95
C ASP A 50 45.53 24.78 -5.32
N ALA A 51 45.76 25.97 -5.81
CA ALA A 51 44.75 26.91 -6.26
C ALA A 51 44.31 26.49 -7.67
N GLY A 52 43.03 26.23 -7.88
CA GLY A 52 42.58 25.86 -9.20
C GLY A 52 41.07 26.09 -9.37
N ALA A 53 40.76 27.28 -9.93
CA ALA A 53 39.55 27.59 -10.70
C ALA A 53 38.20 27.15 -10.10
N GLN A 54 37.52 28.10 -9.49
CA GLN A 54 36.07 28.06 -9.28
C GLN A 54 35.39 28.06 -10.67
N VAL A 55 35.06 26.88 -11.15
CA VAL A 55 34.02 26.76 -12.17
C VAL A 55 32.68 26.99 -11.46
N GLU A 56 32.19 28.23 -11.53
CA GLU A 56 30.79 28.52 -11.19
C GLU A 56 29.90 27.78 -12.17
N THR A 57 29.63 26.51 -11.89
CA THR A 57 28.52 25.80 -12.48
C THR A 57 27.26 26.45 -11.91
N LYS A 58 26.72 27.41 -12.67
CA LYS A 58 25.39 27.95 -12.47
C LYS A 58 24.41 26.78 -12.60
N THR A 59 24.25 26.02 -11.52
CA THR A 59 23.18 25.02 -11.39
C THR A 59 21.90 25.79 -11.48
N ALA A 60 21.26 25.76 -12.62
CA ALA A 60 19.91 26.27 -12.77
C ALA A 60 19.05 25.49 -11.77
N ALA A 61 18.67 26.14 -10.68
CA ALA A 61 17.79 25.56 -9.69
C ALA A 61 16.50 25.18 -10.41
N LEU A 62 16.23 23.88 -10.51
CA LEU A 62 14.94 23.38 -10.97
C LEU A 62 13.87 23.97 -10.07
N PRO A 63 12.73 24.41 -10.62
CA PRO A 63 11.62 24.88 -9.80
C PRO A 63 11.32 23.86 -8.71
N PRO A 64 11.02 24.28 -7.48
CA PRO A 64 10.68 23.34 -6.42
C PRO A 64 9.52 22.46 -6.90
N ALA A 65 9.66 21.15 -6.73
CA ALA A 65 8.60 20.20 -7.08
C ALA A 65 7.32 20.57 -6.28
N PRO A 66 6.15 20.46 -6.89
CA PRO A 66 4.90 20.77 -6.21
C PRO A 66 4.77 19.93 -4.94
N VAL A 67 4.41 20.58 -3.84
CA VAL A 67 4.11 19.90 -2.58
C VAL A 67 2.81 19.12 -2.79
N ILE A 68 2.89 17.81 -2.74
CA ILE A 68 1.74 16.92 -2.88
C ILE A 68 1.31 16.51 -1.47
N ASP A 69 0.05 16.74 -1.16
CA ASP A 69 -0.53 16.23 0.08
C ASP A 69 -0.95 14.77 -0.13
N ASP A 70 -0.10 13.88 0.32
CA ASP A 70 -0.19 12.43 0.15
C ASP A 70 -0.67 11.70 1.42
N ASP A 71 -1.39 12.40 2.30
CA ASP A 71 -1.96 11.79 3.49
C ASP A 71 -3.11 10.84 3.13
N PRO A 72 -3.01 9.51 3.42
CA PRO A 72 -4.08 8.56 3.13
C PRO A 72 -5.40 8.88 3.82
N ALA A 73 -5.38 9.57 4.96
CA ALA A 73 -6.57 9.99 5.67
C ALA A 73 -7.50 10.87 4.81
N ARG A 74 -6.97 11.56 3.81
CA ARG A 74 -7.77 12.37 2.88
C ARG A 74 -8.62 11.57 1.91
N VAL A 75 -8.27 10.31 1.70
CA VAL A 75 -9.01 9.40 0.82
C VAL A 75 -10.20 8.80 1.56
N LEU A 76 -10.06 8.60 2.88
CA LEU A 76 -11.14 8.05 3.70
C LEU A 76 -12.37 8.98 3.72
N GLY A 77 -13.55 8.39 3.66
CA GLY A 77 -14.84 9.11 3.64
C GLY A 77 -15.21 9.75 2.30
N LEU A 78 -14.33 9.70 1.30
CA LEU A 78 -14.68 10.21 -0.04
C LEU A 78 -15.77 9.37 -0.68
N ASP A 79 -16.63 10.04 -1.45
CA ASP A 79 -17.54 9.39 -2.38
C ASP A 79 -16.83 9.03 -3.70
N PRO A 80 -17.43 8.17 -4.55
CA PRO A 80 -16.83 7.76 -5.82
C PRO A 80 -16.48 8.92 -6.75
N GLU A 81 -17.25 10.02 -6.75
CA GLU A 81 -17.01 11.18 -7.59
C GLU A 81 -15.73 11.90 -7.17
N LYS A 82 -15.61 12.24 -5.89
CA LYS A 82 -14.41 12.89 -5.33
C LYS A 82 -13.16 12.01 -5.42
N LEU A 83 -13.33 10.70 -5.24
CA LEU A 83 -12.23 9.76 -5.43
C LEU A 83 -11.75 9.79 -6.89
N THR A 84 -12.67 9.82 -7.85
CA THR A 84 -12.35 9.93 -9.28
C THR A 84 -11.72 11.28 -9.63
N GLU A 85 -12.16 12.36 -9.02
CA GLU A 85 -11.53 13.68 -9.18
C GLU A 85 -10.08 13.68 -8.68
N MET A 86 -9.83 13.04 -7.53
CA MET A 86 -8.51 13.00 -6.92
C MET A 86 -7.55 12.06 -7.66
N LEU A 87 -7.94 10.81 -7.89
CA LEU A 87 -7.07 9.75 -8.39
C LEU A 87 -7.29 9.41 -9.88
N GLY A 88 -8.37 9.89 -10.46
CA GLY A 88 -8.80 9.50 -11.80
C GLY A 88 -9.70 8.26 -11.75
N ARG A 89 -9.94 7.67 -12.93
CA ARG A 89 -10.69 6.42 -13.02
C ARG A 89 -9.83 5.27 -12.50
N PRO A 90 -10.41 4.33 -11.73
CA PRO A 90 -9.67 3.15 -11.30
C PRO A 90 -9.30 2.27 -12.51
N ASP A 91 -8.17 1.55 -12.40
CA ASP A 91 -7.75 0.57 -13.40
C ASP A 91 -8.64 -0.68 -13.40
N LEU A 92 -9.16 -1.02 -12.22
CA LEU A 92 -10.09 -2.13 -12.04
C LEU A 92 -11.11 -1.80 -10.96
N THR A 93 -12.35 -2.18 -11.21
CA THR A 93 -13.43 -2.16 -10.22
C THR A 93 -13.95 -3.57 -10.04
N ARG A 94 -14.08 -3.99 -8.77
CA ARG A 94 -14.57 -5.31 -8.40
C ARG A 94 -15.64 -5.18 -7.32
N ARG A 95 -16.75 -5.88 -7.50
CA ARG A 95 -17.84 -5.92 -6.51
C ARG A 95 -17.75 -7.19 -5.70
N GLU A 96 -17.55 -7.02 -4.42
CA GLU A 96 -17.53 -8.09 -3.42
C GLU A 96 -18.44 -7.69 -2.26
N PRO A 97 -19.77 -7.89 -2.39
CA PRO A 97 -20.70 -7.42 -1.38
C PRO A 97 -20.31 -7.88 0.04
N PRO A 98 -20.31 -6.96 1.04
CA PRO A 98 -20.90 -5.62 1.00
C PRO A 98 -20.00 -4.52 0.45
N ALA A 99 -18.81 -4.84 -0.07
CA ALA A 99 -17.82 -3.87 -0.57
C ALA A 99 -17.82 -3.75 -2.11
N GLU A 100 -17.43 -2.58 -2.58
CA GLU A 100 -16.89 -2.37 -3.92
C GLU A 100 -15.42 -1.98 -3.79
N ILE A 101 -14.53 -2.64 -4.52
CA ILE A 101 -13.09 -2.44 -4.46
C ILE A 101 -12.63 -1.76 -5.74
N TRP A 102 -12.04 -0.58 -5.59
CA TRP A 102 -11.41 0.15 -6.67
C TRP A 102 -9.90 0.03 -6.57
N GLN A 103 -9.29 -0.45 -7.64
CA GLN A 103 -7.87 -0.69 -7.70
C GLN A 103 -7.19 0.32 -8.61
N TYR A 104 -6.15 0.95 -8.09
CA TYR A 104 -5.28 1.88 -8.82
C TYR A 104 -3.87 1.31 -8.90
N ARG A 105 -3.23 1.41 -10.05
CA ARG A 105 -1.86 0.94 -10.26
C ARG A 105 -0.90 2.11 -10.28
N GLY A 106 0.00 2.13 -9.30
CA GLY A 106 1.18 2.98 -9.31
C GLY A 106 2.30 2.35 -10.13
N GLU A 107 3.45 3.01 -10.14
CA GLU A 107 4.64 2.50 -10.85
C GLU A 107 5.18 1.20 -10.23
N THR A 108 5.19 1.13 -8.90
CA THR A 108 5.72 -0.02 -8.14
C THR A 108 4.74 -0.57 -7.09
N CYS A 109 3.48 -0.14 -7.14
CA CYS A 109 2.49 -0.52 -6.16
C CYS A 109 1.08 -0.63 -6.76
N VAL A 110 0.23 -1.30 -6.02
CA VAL A 110 -1.21 -1.36 -6.24
C VAL A 110 -1.88 -0.79 -5.02
N PHE A 111 -2.81 0.13 -5.21
CA PHE A 111 -3.59 0.78 -4.17
C PHE A 111 -5.04 0.34 -4.28
N ASP A 112 -5.51 -0.41 -3.30
CA ASP A 112 -6.85 -0.94 -3.23
C ASP A 112 -7.69 -0.05 -2.29
N VAL A 113 -8.78 0.49 -2.83
CA VAL A 113 -9.71 1.39 -2.13
C VAL A 113 -11.02 0.66 -1.95
N PHE A 114 -11.44 0.48 -0.71
CA PHE A 114 -12.67 -0.24 -0.36
C PHE A 114 -13.78 0.76 -0.05
N LEU A 115 -14.83 0.68 -0.84
CA LEU A 115 -16.04 1.48 -0.67
C LEU A 115 -17.15 0.61 -0.09
N TYR A 116 -17.79 1.13 0.94
CA TYR A 116 -18.98 0.50 1.54
C TYR A 116 -20.16 1.45 1.46
N GLU A 117 -21.34 0.90 1.41
CA GLU A 117 -22.57 1.70 1.41
C GLU A 117 -22.87 2.17 2.83
N GLU A 118 -22.84 3.49 3.04
CA GLU A 118 -23.14 4.17 4.28
C GLU A 118 -24.29 5.14 4.06
N ALA A 119 -25.37 4.99 4.79
CA ALA A 119 -26.56 5.84 4.69
C ALA A 119 -27.06 6.07 3.24
N GLY A 120 -27.00 5.03 2.40
CA GLY A 120 -27.48 5.07 1.02
C GLY A 120 -26.50 5.68 0.01
N SER A 121 -25.23 5.86 0.38
CA SER A 121 -24.18 6.29 -0.53
C SER A 121 -22.87 5.55 -0.26
N ALA A 122 -22.13 5.21 -1.33
CA ALA A 122 -20.84 4.56 -1.21
C ALA A 122 -19.80 5.53 -0.64
N ARG A 123 -19.00 5.06 0.31
CA ARG A 123 -17.91 5.80 0.95
C ARG A 123 -16.66 4.95 1.07
N VAL A 124 -15.52 5.58 0.92
CA VAL A 124 -14.24 4.93 1.20
C VAL A 124 -14.10 4.74 2.71
N THR A 125 -13.98 3.48 3.14
CA THR A 125 -13.83 3.11 4.55
C THR A 125 -12.51 2.45 4.87
N TYR A 126 -11.85 1.87 3.87
CA TYR A 126 -10.59 1.17 4.08
C TYR A 126 -9.68 1.32 2.86
N LEU A 127 -8.39 1.36 3.11
CA LEU A 127 -7.32 1.47 2.13
C LEU A 127 -6.29 0.38 2.35
N GLU A 128 -5.70 -0.11 1.28
CA GLU A 128 -4.60 -1.05 1.33
C GLU A 128 -3.62 -0.75 0.18
N ALA A 129 -2.33 -0.88 0.45
CA ALA A 129 -1.30 -0.77 -0.57
C ALA A 129 -0.37 -1.97 -0.52
N ARG A 130 -0.02 -2.51 -1.69
CA ARG A 130 0.85 -3.67 -1.84
C ARG A 130 1.77 -3.50 -3.05
N ASP A 131 2.89 -4.18 -3.05
CA ASP A 131 3.76 -4.28 -4.21
C ASP A 131 3.26 -5.35 -5.22
N GLU A 132 3.98 -5.51 -6.32
CA GLU A 132 3.66 -6.53 -7.35
C GLU A 132 3.73 -7.97 -6.84
N SER A 133 4.47 -8.20 -5.74
CA SER A 133 4.57 -9.50 -5.08
C SER A 133 3.48 -9.69 -3.99
N ALA A 134 2.48 -8.82 -3.96
CA ALA A 134 1.41 -8.78 -2.96
C ALA A 134 1.87 -8.57 -1.52
N ARG A 135 3.05 -7.99 -1.30
CA ARG A 135 3.53 -7.63 0.03
C ARG A 135 3.03 -6.23 0.41
N PRO A 136 2.57 -6.02 1.65
CA PRO A 136 2.12 -4.71 2.10
C PRO A 136 3.23 -3.66 1.96
N VAL A 137 2.86 -2.46 1.50
CA VAL A 137 3.72 -1.28 1.46
C VAL A 137 3.01 -0.10 2.14
N ALA A 138 3.75 0.95 2.45
CA ALA A 138 3.14 2.14 3.04
C ALA A 138 2.14 2.80 2.05
N GLU A 139 0.90 2.96 2.47
CA GLU A 139 -0.18 3.58 1.70
C GLU A 139 0.19 4.97 1.19
N ARG A 140 0.83 5.78 2.05
CA ARG A 140 1.33 7.12 1.69
C ARG A 140 2.26 7.08 0.48
N ASN A 141 3.18 6.14 0.43
CA ASN A 141 4.14 6.04 -0.66
C ASN A 141 3.45 5.70 -1.99
N CYS A 142 2.48 4.80 -1.95
CA CYS A 142 1.68 4.43 -3.10
C CYS A 142 0.79 5.59 -3.56
N LEU A 143 0.09 6.24 -2.63
CA LEU A 143 -0.74 7.40 -2.91
C LEU A 143 0.07 8.55 -3.55
N ASN A 144 1.29 8.80 -3.04
CA ASN A 144 2.19 9.81 -3.63
C ASN A 144 2.50 9.51 -5.10
N GLN A 145 2.80 8.25 -5.45
CA GLN A 145 3.06 7.85 -6.84
C GLN A 145 1.83 8.12 -7.72
N LEU A 146 0.64 7.76 -7.27
CA LEU A 146 -0.61 7.98 -8.02
C LEU A 146 -0.87 9.47 -8.25
N LEU A 147 -0.73 10.29 -7.21
CA LEU A 147 -0.94 11.73 -7.29
C LEU A 147 0.07 12.40 -8.22
N ARG A 148 1.35 11.99 -8.20
CA ARG A 148 2.37 12.48 -9.14
C ARG A 148 2.04 12.11 -10.57
N ALA A 149 1.66 10.87 -10.82
CA ALA A 149 1.26 10.41 -12.14
C ALA A 149 0.05 11.20 -12.66
N ARG A 150 -0.89 11.54 -11.78
CA ARG A 150 -2.08 12.35 -12.10
C ARG A 150 -1.71 13.77 -12.51
N ILE A 151 -0.78 14.41 -11.79
CA ILE A 151 -0.29 15.76 -12.10
C ILE A 151 0.47 15.77 -13.43
N ALA A 152 1.30 14.73 -13.67
CA ALA A 152 2.07 14.62 -14.90
C ALA A 152 1.20 14.36 -16.15
N LYS A 153 0.01 13.79 -15.96
CA LYS A 153 -0.95 13.50 -17.05
C LYS A 153 -2.26 14.22 -16.79
N PRO A 154 -2.33 15.56 -17.03
CA PRO A 154 -3.57 16.29 -16.87
C PRO A 154 -4.66 15.71 -17.77
N LEU A 155 -5.90 15.82 -17.29
CA LEU A 155 -7.07 15.42 -18.07
C LEU A 155 -7.07 16.15 -19.41
N GLY A 156 -6.90 15.37 -20.50
CA GLY A 156 -7.16 15.84 -21.85
C GLY A 156 -8.65 15.88 -22.12
#